data_0bf83fc20f321c384327b11edf8544f5
#
_entry.id   0bf83fc20f321c384327b11edf8544f5
#
_cell.length_a   1.000
_cell.length_b   1.000
_cell.length_c   1.000
_cell.angle_alpha   90.00
_cell.angle_beta   90.00
_cell.angle_gamma   90.00
#
_symmetry.space_group_name_H-M   'P 1'
#
loop_
_entity.id
_entity.type
_entity.pdbx_description
1 polymer ?
#
loop_
_entity_poly.entity_id
_entity_poly.type
_entity_poly.pdbx_seq_one_letter_code
_entity_poly.pdbx_strand_id
1 'polypeptide(L)'
;MKKIITLLIVAILFSCETKTVEVNTQAGEGLQNNQYKLYAGSMDYAKTIIDLLQAYSDGDFDFIMEKMADTVAFFPDKGGEMVTLINPFSDFLGTMQEPYDSIVRNPYNVTSISPGSENSFTVISVPFTEIRYAKDGSIERERIFERFIFNSDGKIGRVNKWSSELD
;
A
#
# COMPACT_ATOMS: atom_id res chain seq x y z
N MET A 1 -4.34 20.62 -58.81
CA MET A 1 -3.33 21.12 -57.87
C MET A 1 -3.91 21.41 -56.46
N LYS A 2 -5.08 22.03 -56.27
CA LYS A 2 -5.66 22.30 -54.94
C LYS A 2 -5.92 21.05 -54.08
N LYS A 3 -6.33 19.93 -54.68
CA LYS A 3 -6.61 18.65 -53.94
C LYS A 3 -5.35 17.96 -53.40
N ILE A 4 -4.19 18.13 -54.05
CA ILE A 4 -2.91 17.52 -53.60
C ILE A 4 -2.37 18.28 -52.40
N ILE A 5 -2.53 19.62 -52.36
CA ILE A 5 -2.09 20.45 -51.25
C ILE A 5 -2.89 20.14 -49.98
N THR A 6 -4.21 19.87 -50.10
CA THR A 6 -5.06 19.51 -48.98
C THR A 6 -4.67 18.16 -48.37
N LEU A 7 -4.29 17.18 -49.22
CA LEU A 7 -3.83 15.87 -48.76
C LEU A 7 -2.49 15.94 -48.00
N LEU A 8 -1.59 16.81 -48.44
CA LEU A 8 -0.30 17.02 -47.79
C LEU A 8 -0.43 17.67 -46.41
N ILE A 9 -1.37 18.61 -46.23
CA ILE A 9 -1.61 19.29 -44.96
C ILE A 9 -2.23 18.30 -43.94
N VAL A 10 -3.10 17.36 -44.37
CA VAL A 10 -3.67 16.34 -43.49
C VAL A 10 -2.62 15.33 -43.02
N ALA A 11 -1.65 14.98 -43.89
CA ALA A 11 -0.56 14.07 -43.52
C ALA A 11 0.40 14.67 -42.46
N ILE A 12 0.56 15.99 -42.40
CA ILE A 12 1.41 16.65 -41.40
C ILE A 12 0.74 16.68 -40.00
N LEU A 13 -0.59 16.66 -39.94
CA LEU A 13 -1.32 16.70 -38.66
C LEU A 13 -1.34 15.36 -37.94
N PHE A 14 -0.99 14.26 -38.59
CA PHE A 14 -0.89 12.93 -37.98
C PHE A 14 0.52 12.53 -37.56
N SER A 15 1.52 13.35 -37.78
CA SER A 15 2.88 13.12 -37.29
C SER A 15 3.09 13.70 -35.89
N CYS A 16 2.17 13.43 -34.98
CA CYS A 16 2.44 13.60 -33.55
C CYS A 16 3.12 12.33 -33.08
N GLU A 17 4.44 12.20 -33.26
CA GLU A 17 5.24 11.25 -32.52
C GLU A 17 5.06 11.59 -31.04
N THR A 18 4.25 10.79 -30.36
CA THR A 18 4.28 10.71 -28.89
C THR A 18 5.67 10.18 -28.54
N LYS A 19 6.62 11.07 -28.28
CA LYS A 19 7.84 10.69 -27.58
C LYS A 19 7.39 10.18 -26.21
N THR A 20 7.38 8.89 -26.04
CA THR A 20 7.36 8.25 -24.74
C THR A 20 8.60 8.77 -24.02
N VAL A 21 8.42 9.71 -23.11
CA VAL A 21 9.47 10.09 -22.19
C VAL A 21 9.60 8.90 -21.26
N GLU A 22 10.68 8.13 -21.40
CA GLU A 22 11.04 7.15 -20.37
C GLU A 22 11.26 7.92 -19.07
N VAL A 23 10.27 7.90 -18.22
CA VAL A 23 10.40 8.43 -16.87
C VAL A 23 11.34 7.49 -16.13
N ASN A 24 12.52 7.99 -15.76
CA ASN A 24 13.41 7.25 -14.90
C ASN A 24 12.69 7.02 -13.56
N THR A 25 12.17 5.82 -13.38
CA THR A 25 11.39 5.42 -12.20
C THR A 25 12.28 5.03 -11.01
N GLN A 26 13.62 5.13 -11.17
CA GLN A 26 14.54 4.84 -10.10
C GLN A 26 14.40 5.89 -8.98
N ALA A 27 13.91 5.46 -7.82
CA ALA A 27 13.68 6.31 -6.65
C ALA A 27 14.92 6.45 -5.74
N GLY A 28 15.97 5.62 -5.95
CA GLY A 28 17.19 5.64 -5.16
C GLY A 28 17.92 4.30 -5.14
N GLU A 29 18.91 4.20 -4.29
CA GLU A 29 19.68 2.97 -4.04
C GLU A 29 19.49 2.53 -2.59
N GLY A 30 19.39 1.23 -2.35
CA GLY A 30 19.32 0.67 -1.00
C GLY A 30 20.67 0.83 -0.27
N LEU A 31 20.64 1.21 0.99
CA LEU A 31 21.83 1.49 1.80
C LEU A 31 22.65 0.24 2.19
N GLN A 32 22.11 -0.96 2.05
CA GLN A 32 22.83 -2.20 2.29
C GLN A 32 23.54 -2.68 1.02
N ASN A 33 24.85 -2.46 0.97
CA ASN A 33 25.79 -2.96 -0.04
C ASN A 33 25.60 -2.44 -1.47
N ASN A 34 24.88 -1.33 -1.72
CA ASN A 34 24.63 -0.76 -3.05
C ASN A 34 24.11 -1.78 -4.07
N GLN A 35 23.45 -2.86 -3.61
CA GLN A 35 23.02 -3.96 -4.47
C GLN A 35 21.58 -3.81 -4.95
N TYR A 36 20.78 -2.92 -4.35
CA TYR A 36 19.37 -2.76 -4.67
C TYR A 36 19.10 -1.37 -5.22
N LYS A 37 18.60 -1.34 -6.44
CA LYS A 37 17.97 -0.15 -6.99
C LYS A 37 16.55 -0.05 -6.44
N LEU A 38 16.12 1.16 -6.11
CA LEU A 38 14.75 1.45 -5.70
C LEU A 38 14.03 2.10 -6.87
N TYR A 39 12.88 1.56 -7.21
CA TYR A 39 12.00 2.11 -8.24
C TYR A 39 10.75 2.67 -7.59
N ALA A 40 10.07 3.60 -8.25
CA ALA A 40 8.74 3.99 -7.84
C ALA A 40 7.81 2.78 -7.94
N GLY A 41 7.10 2.48 -6.86
CA GLY A 41 6.11 1.41 -6.84
C GLY A 41 4.76 1.87 -7.38
N SER A 42 3.80 0.94 -7.44
CA SER A 42 2.45 1.21 -7.93
C SER A 42 1.70 2.20 -7.03
N MET A 43 1.13 3.24 -7.61
CA MET A 43 0.22 4.16 -6.91
C MET A 43 -1.14 3.52 -6.65
N ASP A 44 -1.56 2.55 -7.46
CA ASP A 44 -2.79 1.80 -7.23
C ASP A 44 -2.69 0.96 -5.95
N TYR A 45 -1.52 0.37 -5.67
CA TYR A 45 -1.28 -0.33 -4.42
C TYR A 45 -1.25 0.63 -3.22
N ALA A 46 -0.69 1.83 -3.38
CA ALA A 46 -0.75 2.85 -2.34
C ALA A 46 -2.20 3.23 -2.02
N LYS A 47 -3.04 3.42 -3.06
CA LYS A 47 -4.48 3.64 -2.89
C LYS A 47 -5.16 2.46 -2.20
N THR A 48 -4.87 1.23 -2.62
CA THR A 48 -5.41 0.01 -2.00
C THR A 48 -5.14 -0.01 -0.49
N ILE A 49 -3.95 0.42 -0.05
CA ILE A 49 -3.64 0.47 1.39
C ILE A 49 -4.46 1.54 2.11
N ILE A 50 -4.68 2.71 1.52
CA ILE A 50 -5.56 3.73 2.11
C ILE A 50 -6.98 3.17 2.28
N ASP A 51 -7.51 2.53 1.24
CA ASP A 51 -8.84 1.92 1.26
C ASP A 51 -8.90 0.78 2.32
N LEU A 52 -7.83 0.01 2.47
CA LEU A 52 -7.72 -1.06 3.47
C LEU A 52 -7.69 -0.53 4.92
N LEU A 53 -7.00 0.59 5.16
CA LEU A 53 -7.03 1.24 6.47
C LEU A 53 -8.45 1.73 6.83
N GLN A 54 -9.18 2.26 5.85
CA GLN A 54 -10.57 2.67 6.03
C GLN A 54 -11.48 1.43 6.24
N ALA A 55 -11.33 0.39 5.43
CA ALA A 55 -12.07 -0.86 5.56
C ALA A 55 -11.90 -1.49 6.97
N TYR A 56 -10.68 -1.43 7.53
CA TYR A 56 -10.47 -1.86 8.91
C TYR A 56 -11.25 -1.00 9.89
N SER A 57 -11.25 0.33 9.75
CA SER A 57 -12.04 1.23 10.61
C SER A 57 -13.54 0.96 10.51
N ASP A 58 -14.02 0.57 9.36
CA ASP A 58 -15.44 0.31 9.07
C ASP A 58 -15.87 -1.14 9.40
N GLY A 59 -14.91 -2.02 9.74
CA GLY A 59 -15.17 -3.45 9.96
C GLY A 59 -15.46 -4.24 8.68
N ASP A 60 -15.11 -3.71 7.51
CA ASP A 60 -15.23 -4.39 6.22
C ASP A 60 -14.07 -5.39 6.03
N PHE A 61 -14.17 -6.50 6.73
CA PHE A 61 -13.16 -7.53 6.66
C PHE A 61 -13.15 -8.32 5.36
N ASP A 62 -14.28 -8.35 4.65
CA ASP A 62 -14.36 -9.02 3.34
C ASP A 62 -13.47 -8.31 2.33
N PHE A 63 -13.50 -6.97 2.29
CA PHE A 63 -12.58 -6.20 1.48
C PHE A 63 -11.11 -6.46 1.84
N ILE A 64 -10.81 -6.55 3.14
CA ILE A 64 -9.45 -6.85 3.60
C ILE A 64 -9.02 -8.23 3.10
N MET A 65 -9.86 -9.27 3.31
CA MET A 65 -9.54 -10.64 2.88
C MET A 65 -9.32 -10.74 1.38
N GLU A 66 -10.08 -9.98 0.59
CA GLU A 66 -9.91 -9.94 -0.86
C GLU A 66 -8.49 -9.47 -1.28
N LYS A 67 -7.89 -8.54 -0.52
CA LYS A 67 -6.56 -7.98 -0.85
C LYS A 67 -5.41 -8.82 -0.31
N MET A 68 -5.66 -9.73 0.64
CA MET A 68 -4.64 -10.58 1.24
C MET A 68 -4.35 -11.82 0.39
N ALA A 69 -3.11 -12.31 0.46
CA ALA A 69 -2.73 -13.62 -0.05
C ALA A 69 -3.36 -14.75 0.81
N ASP A 70 -3.33 -15.99 0.30
CA ASP A 70 -3.81 -17.17 1.05
C ASP A 70 -3.09 -17.34 2.38
N THR A 71 -1.83 -16.89 2.43
CA THR A 71 -1.01 -16.90 3.64
C THR A 71 -0.32 -15.53 3.77
N VAL A 72 -0.45 -14.94 4.97
CA VAL A 72 0.15 -13.64 5.30
C VAL A 72 1.10 -13.78 6.48
N ALA A 73 2.34 -13.35 6.30
CA ALA A 73 3.31 -13.22 7.39
C ALA A 73 3.07 -11.88 8.10
N PHE A 74 2.48 -11.93 9.28
CA PHE A 74 2.24 -10.75 10.11
C PHE A 74 3.32 -10.62 11.19
N PHE A 75 3.95 -9.46 11.25
CA PHE A 75 4.93 -9.10 12.26
C PHE A 75 4.30 -8.03 13.15
N PRO A 76 3.84 -8.41 14.35
CA PRO A 76 3.22 -7.48 15.28
C PRO A 76 4.26 -6.49 15.84
N ASP A 77 3.76 -5.42 16.44
CA ASP A 77 4.57 -4.42 17.11
C ASP A 77 5.22 -4.94 18.41
N LYS A 78 6.07 -4.09 19.00
CA LYS A 78 6.71 -4.36 20.31
C LYS A 78 7.55 -5.65 20.33
N GLY A 79 8.11 -6.04 19.17
CA GLY A 79 9.03 -7.19 19.07
C GLY A 79 8.34 -8.55 19.21
N GLY A 80 7.05 -8.63 18.93
CA GLY A 80 6.31 -9.89 18.88
C GLY A 80 6.85 -10.83 17.81
N GLU A 81 6.71 -12.13 18.04
CA GLU A 81 7.05 -13.15 17.07
C GLU A 81 6.14 -13.05 15.82
N MET A 82 6.68 -13.44 14.67
CA MET A 82 5.92 -13.51 13.43
C MET A 82 4.73 -14.48 13.60
N VAL A 83 3.56 -14.01 13.21
CA VAL A 83 2.33 -14.80 13.14
C VAL A 83 2.02 -15.12 11.68
N THR A 84 1.73 -16.37 11.39
CA THR A 84 1.22 -16.78 10.09
C THR A 84 -0.30 -16.75 10.11
N LEU A 85 -0.90 -15.86 9.32
CA LEU A 85 -2.34 -15.78 9.16
C LEU A 85 -2.75 -16.52 7.89
N ILE A 86 -3.73 -17.40 8.01
CA ILE A 86 -4.34 -18.15 6.89
C ILE A 86 -5.63 -17.45 6.51
N ASN A 87 -5.74 -17.03 5.27
CA ASN A 87 -6.93 -16.37 4.74
C ASN A 87 -8.08 -17.40 4.53
N PRO A 88 -9.31 -17.14 5.04
CA PRO A 88 -9.74 -15.94 5.72
C PRO A 88 -9.36 -15.89 7.21
N PHE A 89 -8.98 -14.72 7.71
CA PHE A 89 -8.67 -14.47 9.12
C PHE A 89 -9.52 -13.30 9.70
N SER A 90 -10.72 -13.11 9.15
CA SER A 90 -11.68 -12.09 9.58
C SER A 90 -12.01 -12.17 11.07
N ASP A 91 -12.14 -13.40 11.63
CA ASP A 91 -12.41 -13.60 13.05
C ASP A 91 -11.28 -13.05 13.94
N PHE A 92 -10.03 -13.20 13.50
CA PHE A 92 -8.88 -12.61 14.19
C PHE A 92 -8.97 -11.08 14.22
N LEU A 93 -9.30 -10.43 13.10
CA LEU A 93 -9.49 -8.98 13.04
C LEU A 93 -10.69 -8.54 13.90
N GLY A 94 -11.78 -9.28 13.86
CA GLY A 94 -12.97 -9.03 14.69
C GLY A 94 -12.64 -9.06 16.18
N THR A 95 -11.88 -10.06 16.63
CA THR A 95 -11.43 -10.16 18.02
C THR A 95 -10.58 -8.94 18.43
N MET A 96 -9.75 -8.42 17.54
CA MET A 96 -8.95 -7.21 17.82
C MET A 96 -9.82 -5.96 17.95
N GLN A 97 -10.96 -5.90 17.28
CA GLN A 97 -11.89 -4.76 17.35
C GLN A 97 -12.92 -4.89 18.47
N GLU A 98 -13.16 -6.09 18.98
CA GLU A 98 -14.21 -6.34 19.95
C GLU A 98 -14.21 -5.39 21.17
N PRO A 99 -13.07 -4.95 21.74
CA PRO A 99 -13.06 -4.05 22.89
C PRO A 99 -13.53 -2.62 22.58
N TYR A 100 -13.66 -2.24 21.30
CA TYR A 100 -13.85 -0.86 20.88
C TYR A 100 -15.23 -0.65 20.26
N ASP A 101 -15.80 0.57 20.49
CA ASP A 101 -17.00 1.07 19.81
C ASP A 101 -16.66 1.56 18.40
N SER A 102 -15.49 2.15 18.26
CA SER A 102 -14.99 2.59 16.96
C SER A 102 -13.47 2.74 16.95
N ILE A 103 -12.91 2.61 15.76
CA ILE A 103 -11.48 2.81 15.48
C ILE A 103 -11.37 3.78 14.29
N VAL A 104 -10.53 4.80 14.44
CA VAL A 104 -10.28 5.79 13.39
C VAL A 104 -8.80 5.75 13.02
N ARG A 105 -8.49 5.56 11.74
CA ARG A 105 -7.14 5.57 11.18
C ARG A 105 -6.94 6.76 10.28
N ASN A 106 -5.98 7.62 10.60
CA ASN A 106 -5.66 8.84 9.85
C ASN A 106 -4.27 8.70 9.22
N PRO A 107 -4.18 8.21 7.96
CA PRO A 107 -2.91 8.05 7.27
C PRO A 107 -2.31 9.37 6.80
N TYR A 108 -0.98 9.39 6.72
CA TYR A 108 -0.20 10.50 6.14
C TYR A 108 1.11 9.94 5.53
N ASN A 109 1.62 10.61 4.48
CA ASN A 109 2.91 10.29 3.85
C ASN A 109 3.06 8.84 3.34
N VAL A 110 2.07 8.32 2.62
CA VAL A 110 2.16 6.99 2.01
C VAL A 110 3.25 6.95 0.96
N THR A 111 4.13 5.96 1.05
CA THR A 111 5.20 5.74 0.08
C THR A 111 5.07 4.37 -0.58
N SER A 112 5.33 4.32 -1.88
CA SER A 112 5.31 3.10 -2.69
C SER A 112 6.65 2.92 -3.38
N ILE A 113 7.33 1.82 -3.11
CA ILE A 113 8.62 1.48 -3.71
C ILE A 113 8.65 0.01 -4.17
N SER A 114 9.42 -0.24 -5.23
CA SER A 114 9.74 -1.60 -5.70
C SER A 114 11.24 -1.81 -5.64
N PRO A 115 11.76 -2.56 -4.65
CA PRO A 115 13.19 -2.87 -4.56
C PRO A 115 13.59 -3.92 -5.59
N GLY A 116 14.74 -3.73 -6.22
CA GLY A 116 15.39 -4.73 -7.08
C GLY A 116 15.11 -4.55 -8.57
N SER A 117 14.04 -5.04 -9.12
CA SER A 117 13.59 -4.87 -10.51
C SER A 117 12.15 -4.38 -10.56
N GLU A 118 11.74 -3.80 -11.68
CA GLU A 118 10.39 -3.24 -11.86
C GLU A 118 9.22 -4.18 -11.55
N ASN A 119 9.48 -5.50 -11.45
CA ASN A 119 8.43 -6.52 -11.30
C ASN A 119 8.66 -7.49 -10.13
N SER A 120 9.51 -7.16 -9.15
CA SER A 120 9.82 -8.13 -8.09
C SER A 120 8.74 -8.20 -7.02
N PHE A 121 8.48 -7.12 -6.36
CA PHE A 121 7.43 -6.92 -5.34
C PHE A 121 7.30 -5.43 -5.04
N THR A 122 6.17 -5.03 -4.51
CA THR A 122 5.97 -3.63 -4.12
C THR A 122 5.81 -3.54 -2.61
N VAL A 123 6.49 -2.56 -2.03
CA VAL A 123 6.41 -2.24 -0.61
C VAL A 123 5.68 -0.91 -0.45
N ILE A 124 4.57 -0.93 0.25
CA ILE A 124 3.86 0.27 0.68
C ILE A 124 4.17 0.51 2.15
N SER A 125 4.66 1.69 2.45
CA SER A 125 4.89 2.13 3.83
C SER A 125 3.93 3.26 4.15
N VAL A 126 3.20 3.11 5.25
CA VAL A 126 2.19 4.06 5.67
C VAL A 126 2.28 4.34 7.16
N PRO A 127 2.66 5.55 7.56
CA PRO A 127 2.44 6.05 8.90
C PRO A 127 1.01 6.57 9.04
N PHE A 128 0.39 6.31 10.18
CA PHE A 128 -0.94 6.83 10.53
C PHE A 128 -1.09 6.99 12.04
N THR A 129 -2.05 7.81 12.45
CA THR A 129 -2.53 7.84 13.84
C THR A 129 -3.76 6.96 13.92
N GLU A 130 -3.79 6.04 14.88
CA GLU A 130 -4.95 5.24 15.24
C GLU A 130 -5.54 5.76 16.56
N ILE A 131 -6.85 6.01 16.55
CA ILE A 131 -7.62 6.41 17.73
C ILE A 131 -8.66 5.34 17.96
N ARG A 132 -8.67 4.74 19.14
CA ARG A 132 -9.61 3.69 19.54
C ARG A 132 -10.51 4.24 20.65
N TYR A 133 -11.79 4.16 20.45
CA TYR A 133 -12.81 4.51 21.43
C TYR A 133 -13.30 3.22 22.07
N ALA A 134 -12.84 2.94 23.27
CA ALA A 134 -13.15 1.69 23.97
C ALA A 134 -14.56 1.71 24.57
N LYS A 135 -15.18 0.53 24.69
CA LYS A 135 -16.53 0.35 25.27
C LYS A 135 -16.64 0.75 26.73
N ASP A 136 -15.52 0.83 27.46
CA ASP A 136 -15.46 1.33 28.84
C ASP A 136 -15.39 2.87 28.92
N GLY A 137 -15.39 3.54 27.77
CA GLY A 137 -15.31 5.00 27.64
C GLY A 137 -13.88 5.54 27.59
N SER A 138 -12.87 4.71 27.68
CA SER A 138 -11.47 5.14 27.50
C SER A 138 -11.14 5.42 26.04
N ILE A 139 -10.13 6.26 25.81
CA ILE A 139 -9.64 6.59 24.47
C ILE A 139 -8.15 6.30 24.43
N GLU A 140 -7.77 5.43 23.51
CA GLU A 140 -6.37 5.10 23.23
C GLU A 140 -5.92 5.82 21.97
N ARG A 141 -4.65 6.26 21.94
CA ARG A 141 -4.05 6.88 20.77
C ARG A 141 -2.67 6.28 20.52
N GLU A 142 -2.45 5.84 19.31
CA GLU A 142 -1.15 5.31 18.87
C GLU A 142 -0.71 5.96 17.57
N ARG A 143 0.59 6.20 17.46
CA ARG A 143 1.23 6.41 16.16
C ARG A 143 1.70 5.07 15.64
N ILE A 144 1.24 4.70 14.47
CA ILE A 144 1.53 3.41 13.85
C ILE A 144 2.29 3.65 12.55
N PHE A 145 3.24 2.79 12.28
CA PHE A 145 3.91 2.66 10.99
C PHE A 145 3.73 1.23 10.52
N GLU A 146 3.11 1.05 9.37
CA GLU A 146 2.95 -0.27 8.75
C GLU A 146 3.64 -0.34 7.40
N ARG A 147 4.14 -1.54 7.10
CA ARG A 147 4.67 -1.89 5.77
C ARG A 147 3.92 -3.08 5.24
N PHE A 148 3.34 -2.91 4.08
CA PHE A 148 2.64 -3.94 3.32
C PHE A 148 3.49 -4.35 2.13
N ILE A 149 3.67 -5.65 1.95
CA ILE A 149 4.45 -6.21 0.85
C ILE A 149 3.51 -6.97 -0.07
N PHE A 150 3.36 -6.46 -1.29
CA PHE A 150 2.59 -7.09 -2.35
C PHE A 150 3.47 -8.08 -3.10
N ASN A 151 2.94 -9.27 -3.34
CA ASN A 151 3.56 -10.29 -4.17
C ASN A 151 3.30 -10.03 -5.68
N SER A 152 3.81 -10.92 -6.54
CA SER A 152 3.63 -10.84 -7.99
C SER A 152 2.16 -10.94 -8.44
N ASP A 153 1.30 -11.52 -7.62
CA ASP A 153 -0.12 -11.69 -7.92
C ASP A 153 -0.97 -10.48 -7.49
N GLY A 154 -0.31 -9.43 -7.00
CA GLY A 154 -0.96 -8.22 -6.51
C GLY A 154 -1.69 -8.40 -5.18
N LYS A 155 -1.33 -9.43 -4.39
CA LYS A 155 -1.87 -9.71 -3.07
C LYS A 155 -0.87 -9.36 -1.99
N ILE A 156 -1.35 -8.97 -0.82
CA ILE A 156 -0.53 -8.67 0.35
C ILE A 156 -0.14 -9.99 1.02
N GLY A 157 1.15 -10.34 0.94
CA GLY A 157 1.70 -11.56 1.55
C GLY A 157 2.43 -11.30 2.87
N ARG A 158 2.70 -10.03 3.19
CA ARG A 158 3.39 -9.70 4.45
C ARG A 158 2.98 -8.32 4.96
N VAL A 159 2.81 -8.22 6.27
CA VAL A 159 2.56 -6.97 7.00
C VAL A 159 3.53 -6.88 8.17
N ASN A 160 4.21 -5.75 8.28
CA ASN A 160 5.03 -5.41 9.44
C ASN A 160 4.42 -4.19 10.12
N LYS A 161 4.28 -4.25 11.45
CA LYS A 161 3.71 -3.16 12.26
C LYS A 161 4.73 -2.69 13.29
N TRP A 162 4.79 -1.40 13.51
CA TRP A 162 5.46 -0.74 14.63
C TRP A 162 4.52 0.30 15.20
N SER A 163 4.50 0.43 16.51
CA SER A 163 3.64 1.41 17.17
C SER A 163 4.36 2.12 18.32
N SER A 164 3.87 3.30 18.66
CA SER A 164 4.20 4.05 19.86
C SER A 164 2.95 4.71 20.42
N GLU A 165 2.77 4.62 21.71
CA GLU A 165 1.68 5.34 22.41
C GLU A 165 1.86 6.85 22.26
N LEU A 166 0.74 7.57 22.20
CA LEU A 166 0.68 9.03 22.20
C LEU A 166 0.02 9.45 23.51
N ASP A 167 0.74 10.26 24.27
CA ASP A 167 0.23 10.88 25.53
C ASP A 167 -0.96 11.82 25.26
#